data_90666d9ddc850bab9116f2718e97fac3
#
_entry.id   90666d9ddc850bab9116f2718e97fac3
#
_cell.length_a   1.000
_cell.length_b   1.000
_cell.length_c   1.000
_cell.angle_alpha   90.00
_cell.angle_beta   90.00
_cell.angle_gamma   90.00
#
_symmetry.space_group_name_H-M   'P 1'
#
loop_
_entity.id
_entity.type
_entity.pdbx_description
1 polymer ?
#
loop_
_entity_poly.entity_id
_entity_poly.type
_entity_poly.pdbx_seq_one_letter_code
_entity_poly.pdbx_strand_id
1 'polypeptide(L)'
;MGKIQLGKKEIIHFIGIGGIGMSGLAQIMKIMGFNVQGSDVSQNKNTDNCKKIGIRILKGHKKTNINSATIIVKSSAIKQNNIEILSARKKIFQFMTVLKC
;
A
#
# COMPACT_ATOMS: atom_id res chain seq x y z
N MET A 1 2.46 -14.49 -19.72
CA MET A 1 2.46 -13.58 -18.59
C MET A 1 1.78 -14.22 -17.40
N GLY A 2 2.45 -14.28 -16.30
CA GLY A 2 1.81 -14.69 -15.07
C GLY A 2 0.77 -13.64 -14.67
N LYS A 3 -0.45 -14.04 -14.54
CA LYS A 3 -1.45 -13.15 -14.00
C LYS A 3 -1.31 -13.15 -12.48
N ILE A 4 -1.17 -11.97 -11.91
CA ILE A 4 -1.32 -11.85 -10.47
C ILE A 4 -2.80 -12.02 -10.21
N GLN A 5 -3.15 -13.12 -9.59
CA GLN A 5 -4.53 -13.33 -9.19
C GLN A 5 -4.73 -12.73 -7.82
N LEU A 6 -5.44 -11.61 -7.81
CA LEU A 6 -5.75 -10.94 -6.55
C LEU A 6 -7.11 -11.42 -6.10
N GLY A 7 -7.11 -12.32 -5.13
CA GLY A 7 -8.34 -12.73 -4.46
C GLY A 7 -8.85 -11.62 -3.56
N LYS A 8 -10.15 -11.59 -3.31
CA LYS A 8 -10.73 -10.58 -2.43
C LYS A 8 -10.34 -10.75 -0.97
N LYS A 9 -9.74 -11.88 -0.63
CA LYS A 9 -9.18 -12.09 0.71
C LYS A 9 -7.80 -11.48 0.89
N GLU A 10 -7.17 -11.09 -0.22
CA GLU A 10 -5.87 -10.44 -0.15
C GLU A 10 -6.00 -9.08 0.51
N ILE A 11 -5.03 -8.76 1.36
CA ILE A 11 -4.94 -7.44 1.97
C ILE A 11 -3.77 -6.72 1.35
N ILE A 12 -4.07 -5.66 0.64
CA ILE A 12 -3.08 -4.91 -0.14
C ILE A 12 -2.66 -3.68 0.68
N HIS A 13 -1.38 -3.62 1.02
CA HIS A 13 -0.84 -2.52 1.81
C HIS A 13 0.02 -1.62 0.91
N PHE A 14 -0.32 -0.34 0.88
CA PHE A 14 0.39 0.66 0.12
C PHE A 14 1.34 1.42 1.04
N ILE A 15 2.64 1.33 0.79
CA ILE A 15 3.64 2.10 1.53
C ILE A 15 3.78 3.45 0.86
N GLY A 16 3.45 4.53 1.58
CA GLY A 16 3.42 5.87 1.01
C GLY A 16 2.17 6.14 0.21
N ILE A 17 1.02 5.76 0.74
CA ILE A 17 -0.26 5.81 0.04
C ILE A 17 -0.67 7.23 -0.37
N GLY A 18 -0.13 8.26 0.32
CA GLY A 18 -0.43 9.66 -0.01
C GLY A 18 0.26 10.17 -1.25
N GLY A 19 1.14 9.39 -1.88
CA GLY A 19 1.78 9.78 -3.13
C GLY A 19 0.76 9.86 -4.27
N ILE A 20 1.06 10.67 -5.28
CA ILE A 20 0.12 10.98 -6.36
C ILE A 20 -0.35 9.71 -7.07
N GLY A 21 0.56 8.90 -7.58
CA GLY A 21 0.18 7.66 -8.28
C GLY A 21 -0.33 6.58 -7.35
N MET A 22 0.15 6.59 -6.10
CA MET A 22 -0.21 5.57 -5.13
C MET A 22 -1.66 5.70 -4.67
N SER A 23 -2.09 6.92 -4.34
CA SER A 23 -3.47 7.14 -3.87
C SER A 23 -4.49 6.82 -4.95
N GLY A 24 -4.18 7.17 -6.20
CA GLY A 24 -5.08 6.86 -7.32
C GLY A 24 -5.25 5.37 -7.52
N LEU A 25 -4.15 4.63 -7.52
CA LEU A 25 -4.20 3.18 -7.68
C LEU A 25 -4.93 2.52 -6.51
N ALA A 26 -4.67 2.99 -5.28
CA ALA A 26 -5.33 2.45 -4.11
C ALA A 26 -6.85 2.62 -4.19
N GLN A 27 -7.30 3.79 -4.63
CA GLN A 27 -8.73 4.06 -4.78
C GLN A 27 -9.37 3.17 -5.84
N ILE A 28 -8.69 2.98 -6.97
CA ILE A 28 -9.18 2.09 -8.03
C ILE A 28 -9.34 0.68 -7.49
N MET A 29 -8.34 0.16 -6.79
CA MET A 29 -8.39 -1.19 -6.26
C MET A 29 -9.49 -1.35 -5.20
N LYS A 30 -9.69 -0.32 -4.37
CA LYS A 30 -10.76 -0.34 -3.38
C LYS A 30 -12.13 -0.39 -4.05
N ILE A 31 -12.32 0.41 -5.09
CA ILE A 31 -13.58 0.44 -5.84
C ILE A 31 -13.85 -0.93 -6.51
N MET A 32 -12.79 -1.60 -6.93
CA MET A 32 -12.90 -2.95 -7.51
C MET A 32 -13.24 -4.03 -6.48
N GLY A 33 -13.28 -3.68 -5.21
CA GLY A 33 -13.71 -4.61 -4.15
C GLY A 33 -12.57 -5.26 -3.38
N PHE A 34 -11.33 -4.84 -3.58
CA PHE A 34 -10.20 -5.38 -2.82
C PHE A 34 -10.09 -4.74 -1.44
N ASN A 35 -9.48 -5.46 -0.51
CA ASN A 35 -9.14 -4.92 0.79
C ASN A 35 -7.86 -4.11 0.67
N VAL A 36 -7.95 -2.82 0.91
CA VAL A 36 -6.85 -1.89 0.72
C VAL A 36 -6.59 -1.13 2.00
N GLN A 37 -5.32 -1.03 2.35
CA GLN A 37 -4.85 -0.16 3.42
C GLN A 37 -3.55 0.48 2.99
N GLY A 38 -3.08 1.45 3.75
CA GLY A 38 -1.80 2.07 3.45
C GLY A 38 -1.25 2.85 4.61
N SER A 39 0.02 3.21 4.49
CA SER A 39 0.71 4.03 5.48
C SER A 39 1.31 5.25 4.81
N ASP A 40 1.42 6.33 5.57
CA ASP A 40 2.11 7.53 5.13
C ASP A 40 2.55 8.33 6.36
N VAL A 41 3.65 9.05 6.23
CA VAL A 41 4.15 9.92 7.30
C VAL A 41 3.38 11.22 7.36
N SER A 42 2.72 11.61 6.29
CA SER A 42 1.95 12.85 6.23
C SER A 42 0.50 12.57 5.92
N GLN A 43 -0.36 13.48 6.36
CA GLN A 43 -1.75 13.49 5.97
C GLN A 43 -1.94 14.62 4.96
N ASN A 44 -2.56 14.30 3.84
CA ASN A 44 -2.79 15.27 2.78
C ASN A 44 -4.13 14.97 2.11
N LYS A 45 -4.42 15.73 1.06
CA LYS A 45 -5.67 15.56 0.33
C LYS A 45 -5.81 14.14 -0.24
N ASN A 46 -4.69 13.54 -0.67
CA ASN A 46 -4.71 12.20 -1.24
C ASN A 46 -5.09 11.15 -0.19
N THR A 47 -4.52 11.24 1.02
CA THR A 47 -4.90 10.33 2.10
C THR A 47 -6.34 10.54 2.53
N ASP A 48 -6.80 11.79 2.54
CA ASP A 48 -8.19 12.09 2.89
C ASP A 48 -9.16 11.48 1.87
N ASN A 49 -8.83 11.55 0.59
CA ASN A 49 -9.66 10.96 -0.46
C ASN A 49 -9.74 9.45 -0.30
N CYS A 50 -8.64 8.81 0.08
CA CYS A 50 -8.63 7.38 0.36
C CYS A 50 -9.53 7.02 1.55
N LYS A 51 -9.46 7.82 2.62
CA LYS A 51 -10.30 7.59 3.80
C LYS A 51 -11.78 7.67 3.47
N LYS A 52 -12.16 8.60 2.59
CA LYS A 52 -13.56 8.82 2.23
C LYS A 52 -14.22 7.58 1.64
N ILE A 53 -13.46 6.74 0.98
CA ILE A 53 -14.00 5.52 0.35
C ILE A 53 -13.71 4.26 1.18
N GLY A 54 -13.27 4.43 2.43
CA GLY A 54 -13.12 3.32 3.36
C GLY A 54 -11.75 2.67 3.38
N ILE A 55 -10.73 3.29 2.79
CA ILE A 55 -9.36 2.78 2.89
C ILE A 55 -8.80 3.14 4.26
N ARG A 56 -8.26 2.13 4.95
CA ARG A 56 -7.62 2.34 6.25
C ARG A 56 -6.26 2.99 6.06
N ILE A 57 -6.07 4.15 6.67
CA ILE A 57 -4.80 4.89 6.61
C ILE A 57 -4.10 4.80 7.96
N LEU A 58 -2.87 4.30 7.93
CA LEU A 58 -2.03 4.18 9.11
C LEU A 58 -1.00 5.30 9.07
N LYS A 59 -0.93 6.08 10.13
CA LYS A 59 0.01 7.20 10.20
C LYS A 59 1.40 6.70 10.54
N GLY A 60 2.39 7.12 9.76
CA GLY A 60 3.77 6.73 9.95
C GLY A 60 4.08 5.35 9.42
N HIS A 61 5.36 5.05 9.30
CA HIS A 61 5.82 3.75 8.85
C HIS A 61 6.25 2.92 10.06
N LYS A 62 5.60 1.79 10.28
CA LYS A 62 5.88 0.89 11.40
C LYS A 62 5.85 -0.54 10.89
N LYS A 63 6.73 -1.38 11.44
CA LYS A 63 6.76 -2.79 11.05
C LYS A 63 5.43 -3.50 11.30
N THR A 64 4.65 -3.06 12.29
CA THR A 64 3.35 -3.67 12.59
C THR A 64 2.29 -3.34 11.55
N ASN A 65 2.50 -2.31 10.74
CA ASN A 65 1.52 -1.91 9.71
C ASN A 65 1.28 -3.00 8.69
N ILE A 66 2.26 -3.87 8.46
CA ILE A 66 2.17 -4.92 7.45
C ILE A 66 1.75 -6.28 8.00
N ASN A 67 1.43 -6.36 9.29
CA ASN A 67 1.17 -7.66 9.93
C ASN A 67 0.04 -8.44 9.26
N SER A 68 -0.99 -7.77 8.81
CA SER A 68 -2.13 -8.42 8.15
C SER A 68 -2.04 -8.38 6.63
N ALA A 69 -1.03 -7.69 6.08
CA ALA A 69 -0.92 -7.54 4.63
C ALA A 69 -0.43 -8.82 3.97
N THR A 70 -0.92 -9.07 2.78
CA THR A 70 -0.48 -10.20 1.95
C THR A 70 0.23 -9.72 0.69
N ILE A 71 -0.04 -8.49 0.27
CA ILE A 71 0.60 -7.89 -0.90
C ILE A 71 1.07 -6.50 -0.50
N ILE A 72 2.31 -6.19 -0.85
CA ILE A 72 2.91 -4.89 -0.57
C ILE A 72 3.07 -4.12 -1.88
N VAL A 73 2.52 -2.92 -1.92
CA VAL A 73 2.68 -2.01 -3.05
C VAL A 73 3.50 -0.82 -2.57
N LYS A 74 4.58 -0.53 -3.28
CA LYS A 74 5.45 0.60 -2.95
C LYS A 74 5.78 1.38 -4.21
N SER A 75 6.02 2.68 -4.05
CA SER A 75 6.54 3.46 -5.16
C SER A 75 8.08 3.35 -5.19
N SER A 76 8.67 3.67 -6.35
CA SER A 76 10.11 3.69 -6.47
C SER A 76 10.76 4.78 -5.61
N ALA A 77 9.98 5.73 -5.10
CA ALA A 77 10.47 6.78 -4.22
C ALA A 77 10.69 6.30 -2.77
N ILE A 78 10.11 5.17 -2.39
CA ILE A 78 10.31 4.63 -1.02
C ILE A 78 11.72 4.06 -0.92
N LYS A 79 12.43 4.46 0.15
CA LYS A 79 13.81 4.01 0.35
C LYS A 79 13.84 2.53 0.73
N GLN A 80 14.90 1.86 0.30
CA GLN A 80 15.09 0.44 0.57
C GLN A 80 15.20 0.13 2.07
N ASN A 81 15.62 1.10 2.87
CA ASN A 81 15.73 0.93 4.32
C ASN A 81 14.47 1.33 5.08
N ASN A 82 13.37 1.60 4.38
CA ASN A 82 12.10 1.85 5.03
C ASN A 82 11.74 0.66 5.92
N ILE A 83 11.29 0.93 7.14
CA ILE A 83 11.07 -0.13 8.13
C ILE A 83 10.01 -1.12 7.66
N GLU A 84 9.00 -0.68 6.93
CA GLU A 84 7.98 -1.59 6.40
C GLU A 84 8.55 -2.47 5.29
N ILE A 85 9.44 -1.93 4.46
CA ILE A 85 10.14 -2.72 3.44
C ILE A 85 11.00 -3.79 4.10
N LEU A 86 11.79 -3.41 5.09
CA LEU A 86 12.65 -4.36 5.80
C LEU A 86 11.85 -5.45 6.49
N SER A 87 10.72 -5.10 7.08
CA SER A 87 9.85 -6.08 7.73
C SER A 87 9.22 -7.02 6.72
N ALA A 88 8.80 -6.50 5.57
CA ALA A 88 8.20 -7.32 4.53
C ALA A 88 9.21 -8.30 3.93
N ARG A 89 10.48 -7.91 3.84
CA ARG A 89 11.52 -8.81 3.31
C ARG A 89 11.83 -9.98 4.22
N LYS A 90 11.63 -9.81 5.53
CA LYS A 90 11.79 -10.90 6.49
C LYS A 90 10.69 -11.94 6.39
N LYS A 91 9.56 -11.55 5.83
CA LYS A 91 8.44 -12.42 5.54
C LYS A 91 8.37 -12.58 4.02
N ILE A 92 7.78 -13.66 3.56
CA ILE A 92 7.63 -13.87 2.11
C ILE A 92 6.36 -13.15 1.68
N PHE A 93 6.51 -11.92 1.18
CA PHE A 93 5.41 -11.14 0.63
C PHE A 93 5.57 -10.96 -0.87
N GLN A 94 4.46 -10.81 -1.55
CA GLN A 94 4.47 -10.33 -2.92
C GLN A 94 4.64 -8.82 -2.90
N PHE A 95 5.63 -8.35 -3.67
CA PHE A 95 5.87 -6.93 -3.83
C PHE A 95 5.39 -6.45 -5.18
N MET A 96 4.72 -5.31 -5.18
CA MET A 96 4.41 -4.57 -6.39
C MET A 96 5.04 -3.20 -6.27
N THR A 97 5.79 -2.81 -7.29
CA THR A 97 6.42 -1.50 -7.32
C THR A 97 5.71 -0.61 -8.33
N VAL A 98 5.29 0.57 -7.88
CA VAL A 98 4.70 1.57 -8.74
C VAL A 98 5.78 2.58 -9.08
N LEU A 99 6.08 2.72 -10.37
CA LEU A 99 7.06 3.69 -10.82
C LEU A 99 6.49 5.08 -10.69
N LYS A 100 7.31 5.95 -10.12
CA LYS A 100 6.96 7.37 -10.02
C LYS A 100 7.15 8.00 -11.40
N CYS A 101 6.09 8.55 -11.90
CA CYS A 101 6.14 9.30 -13.17
C CYS A 101 6.49 10.74 -12.93
#